data_52fc5f9ffe3b2abac590c918bf6e1fbd
#
_entry.id   52fc5f9ffe3b2abac590c918bf6e1fbd
#
_cell.length_a   1.000
_cell.length_b   1.000
_cell.length_c   1.000
_cell.angle_alpha   90.00
_cell.angle_beta   90.00
_cell.angle_gamma   90.00
#
_symmetry.space_group_name_H-M   'P 1'
#
loop_
_entity.id
_entity.type
_entity.pdbx_description
1 polymer ?
#
loop_
_entity_poly.entity_id
_entity_poly.type
_entity_poly.pdbx_seq_one_letter_code
_entity_poly.pdbx_strand_id
1 'polypeptide(L)'
;MRALALIGVACGVSVHVLCAQVTANVEVGVSDVEYDGFLPSAAASFSPAVRWEHPRGRGFVSARGTYLRFQSGRRSLDGSANVSWFAPLARHWRGELGGTAGASDYANIASFSHAQADARLHVMDGDRGGWIAATIGRSSFGAGPRPVTVVAMGAWLLRADKTVFVSLDRSFIGDTVYSDLRSSARWRGARIVLEGIVGTRVWSRGGGRGVFGEGSATLTLGRQAALVVSAGRYPTDAVSGSIAGRYVTAAVRLGTISVRRPAAPTLSIITRPSESHSSTSSTETRLEIQARRDDDVRLTLYAPGATAVEISGDFTDWRPVPLSRNPGNADAWVATVRIPRGMHRINVRRDGGPWMAPGGTTRSADDYGGEVGVFIVP
;
A
#
# COMPACT_ATOMS: atom_id res chain seq x y z
N MET A 1 13.31 35.48 -4.85
CA MET A 1 13.78 35.06 -3.53
C MET A 1 12.60 34.94 -2.56
N ARG A 2 11.66 33.99 -2.73
CA ARG A 2 10.53 33.71 -1.79
C ARG A 2 10.03 32.27 -1.96
N ALA A 3 10.91 31.28 -1.89
CA ALA A 3 10.51 29.85 -2.00
C ALA A 3 11.31 28.91 -1.08
N LEU A 4 11.79 29.41 0.05
CA LEU A 4 12.64 28.62 0.97
C LEU A 4 12.08 28.54 2.41
N ALA A 5 10.78 28.79 2.61
CA ALA A 5 10.20 28.89 3.95
C ALA A 5 9.28 27.70 4.34
N LEU A 6 9.27 26.58 3.62
CA LEU A 6 8.32 25.47 3.90
C LEU A 6 8.98 24.13 4.34
N ILE A 7 10.27 24.10 4.60
CA ILE A 7 10.97 22.89 5.08
C ILE A 7 11.27 22.93 6.61
N GLY A 8 10.92 24.00 7.30
CA GLY A 8 11.35 24.25 8.69
C GLY A 8 10.39 23.86 9.84
N VAL A 9 9.29 23.17 9.62
CA VAL A 9 8.27 22.91 10.67
C VAL A 9 8.14 21.43 11.06
N ALA A 10 9.09 20.59 10.78
CA ALA A 10 9.01 19.17 11.11
C ALA A 10 9.79 18.73 12.37
N CYS A 11 10.36 19.65 13.14
CA CYS A 11 11.12 19.31 14.35
C CYS A 11 10.55 20.05 15.57
N GLY A 12 9.50 19.51 16.20
CA GLY A 12 9.05 20.10 17.45
C GLY A 12 7.73 19.60 18.04
N VAL A 13 7.15 18.54 17.55
CA VAL A 13 5.99 17.94 18.20
C VAL A 13 6.41 16.62 18.85
N SER A 14 6.73 16.68 20.15
CA SER A 14 6.77 15.47 20.99
C SER A 14 5.34 14.95 21.14
N VAL A 15 4.83 14.34 20.08
CA VAL A 15 3.58 13.59 20.12
C VAL A 15 3.91 12.30 20.86
N HIS A 16 3.28 12.07 21.98
CA HIS A 16 3.16 10.74 22.56
C HIS A 16 2.52 9.85 21.49
N VAL A 17 3.37 9.13 20.75
CA VAL A 17 2.97 8.25 19.65
C VAL A 17 2.30 7.03 20.27
N LEU A 18 1.01 7.12 20.46
CA LEU A 18 0.14 5.96 20.64
C LEU A 18 0.22 5.12 19.36
N CYS A 19 1.20 4.20 19.35
CA CYS A 19 1.25 3.02 18.47
C CYS A 19 0.84 3.19 16.99
N ALA A 20 1.11 4.33 16.38
CA ALA A 20 0.95 4.52 14.95
C ALA A 20 2.14 3.89 14.23
N GLN A 21 1.86 3.12 13.18
CA GLN A 21 2.93 2.58 12.35
C GLN A 21 3.40 3.65 11.36
N VAL A 22 4.61 4.14 11.55
CA VAL A 22 5.25 5.07 10.60
C VAL A 22 6.32 4.33 9.84
N THR A 23 6.26 4.38 8.53
CA THR A 23 7.31 3.92 7.63
C THR A 23 7.88 5.12 6.88
N ALA A 24 9.20 5.20 6.80
CA ALA A 24 9.88 6.24 6.06
C ALA A 24 11.02 5.63 5.26
N ASN A 25 11.20 6.08 4.05
CA ASN A 25 12.32 5.68 3.20
C ASN A 25 12.79 6.85 2.33
N VAL A 26 14.00 6.69 1.85
CA VAL A 26 14.63 7.61 0.91
C VAL A 26 15.28 6.78 -0.20
N GLU A 27 15.06 7.18 -1.45
CA GLU A 27 15.77 6.62 -2.60
C GLU A 27 16.75 7.65 -3.15
N VAL A 28 17.96 7.19 -3.38
CA VAL A 28 19.03 8.01 -4.02
C VAL A 28 19.55 7.22 -5.21
N GLY A 29 19.60 7.85 -6.36
CA GLY A 29 19.98 7.14 -7.58
C GLY A 29 20.30 8.03 -8.76
N VAL A 30 20.34 7.37 -9.90
CA VAL A 30 20.55 7.99 -11.21
C VAL A 30 19.40 7.60 -12.13
N SER A 31 18.99 8.53 -12.96
CA SER A 31 17.90 8.35 -13.92
C SER A 31 18.35 8.87 -15.29
N ASP A 32 17.95 8.20 -16.32
CA ASP A 32 17.90 8.76 -17.68
C ASP A 32 16.44 9.06 -18.01
N VAL A 33 16.12 10.31 -18.32
CA VAL A 33 14.76 10.79 -18.49
C VAL A 33 14.65 11.52 -19.83
N GLU A 34 13.64 11.16 -20.60
CA GLU A 34 13.29 11.83 -21.83
C GLU A 34 11.82 12.24 -21.78
N TYR A 35 11.57 13.54 -21.73
CA TYR A 35 10.21 14.07 -21.88
C TYR A 35 9.87 14.20 -23.37
N ASP A 36 8.61 13.99 -23.73
CA ASP A 36 8.15 14.12 -25.10
C ASP A 36 8.45 15.53 -25.64
N GLY A 37 9.20 15.61 -26.74
CA GLY A 37 9.68 16.87 -27.33
C GLY A 37 11.00 17.40 -26.79
N PHE A 38 11.67 16.67 -25.90
CA PHE A 38 12.98 17.04 -25.35
C PHE A 38 14.00 15.93 -25.57
N LEU A 39 15.28 16.27 -25.56
CA LEU A 39 16.36 15.29 -25.63
C LEU A 39 16.50 14.53 -24.30
N PRO A 40 16.91 13.24 -24.34
CA PRO A 40 17.23 12.48 -23.15
C PRO A 40 18.25 13.20 -22.27
N SER A 41 18.11 13.12 -20.98
CA SER A 41 19.03 13.74 -20.04
C SER A 41 19.21 12.89 -18.80
N ALA A 42 20.48 12.60 -18.48
CA ALA A 42 20.79 11.97 -17.22
C ALA A 42 20.56 12.92 -16.04
N ALA A 43 20.08 12.38 -14.94
CA ALA A 43 19.82 13.13 -13.72
C ALA A 43 20.23 12.31 -12.47
N ALA A 44 20.69 13.01 -11.44
CA ALA A 44 20.71 12.48 -10.09
C ALA A 44 19.30 12.58 -9.49
N SER A 45 18.84 11.54 -8.80
CA SER A 45 17.52 11.45 -8.21
C SER A 45 17.57 11.33 -6.70
N PHE A 46 16.64 12.00 -6.01
CA PHE A 46 16.42 11.92 -4.58
C PHE A 46 14.92 11.86 -4.32
N SER A 47 14.43 10.76 -3.71
CA SER A 47 13.00 10.53 -3.54
C SER A 47 12.67 10.08 -2.12
N PRO A 48 12.31 11.02 -1.21
CA PRO A 48 11.80 10.70 0.11
C PRO A 48 10.34 10.25 0.05
N ALA A 49 9.98 9.31 0.93
CA ALA A 49 8.62 8.91 1.16
C ALA A 49 8.36 8.62 2.64
N VAL A 50 7.17 8.96 3.11
CA VAL A 50 6.70 8.68 4.45
C VAL A 50 5.26 8.20 4.39
N ARG A 51 4.92 7.24 5.24
CA ARG A 51 3.57 6.73 5.40
C ARG A 51 3.28 6.53 6.88
N TRP A 52 2.18 7.08 7.32
CA TRP A 52 1.59 6.86 8.62
C TRP A 52 0.31 6.05 8.46
N GLU A 53 0.14 5.01 9.27
CA GLU A 53 -1.07 4.20 9.29
C GLU A 53 -1.77 4.28 10.63
N HIS A 54 -3.09 4.41 10.58
CA HIS A 54 -3.91 4.42 11.79
C HIS A 54 -3.81 3.06 12.48
N PRO A 55 -3.60 2.99 13.83
CA PRO A 55 -3.36 1.74 14.55
C PRO A 55 -4.43 0.66 14.35
N ARG A 56 -5.66 1.06 14.07
CA ARG A 56 -6.80 0.15 13.81
C ARG A 56 -7.06 -0.07 12.32
N GLY A 57 -6.12 0.24 11.44
CA GLY A 57 -6.27 0.07 10.00
C GLY A 57 -7.40 0.88 9.35
N ARG A 58 -7.90 1.92 10.05
CA ARG A 58 -9.03 2.74 9.55
C ARG A 58 -8.62 3.83 8.58
N GLY A 59 -7.34 4.01 8.34
CA GLY A 59 -6.87 5.00 7.41
C GLY A 59 -5.35 5.11 7.39
N PHE A 60 -4.88 5.86 6.42
CA PHE A 60 -3.47 6.20 6.32
C PHE A 60 -3.28 7.61 5.77
N VAL A 61 -2.10 8.17 6.03
CA VAL A 61 -1.58 9.37 5.37
C VAL A 61 -0.23 9.00 4.79
N SER A 62 0.02 9.36 3.55
CA SER A 62 1.32 9.18 2.93
C SER A 62 1.74 10.42 2.16
N ALA A 63 3.04 10.68 2.13
CA ALA A 63 3.63 11.73 1.31
C ALA A 63 4.88 11.18 0.63
N ARG A 64 5.11 11.63 -0.58
CA ARG A 64 6.32 11.32 -1.34
C ARG A 64 6.74 12.54 -2.13
N GLY A 65 8.04 12.63 -2.40
CA GLY A 65 8.61 13.62 -3.29
C GLY A 65 9.65 13.00 -4.20
N THR A 66 9.94 13.67 -5.30
CA THR A 66 11.04 13.32 -6.21
C THR A 66 11.74 14.59 -6.64
N TYR A 67 13.04 14.65 -6.43
CA TYR A 67 13.89 15.71 -6.92
C TYR A 67 14.85 15.13 -7.95
N LEU A 68 14.88 15.72 -9.13
CA LEU A 68 15.81 15.39 -10.21
C LEU A 68 16.72 16.57 -10.47
N ARG A 69 18.03 16.32 -10.51
CA ARG A 69 19.03 17.29 -10.93
C ARG A 69 19.69 16.79 -12.21
N PHE A 70 19.37 17.42 -13.30
CA PHE A 70 19.86 17.08 -14.64
C PHE A 70 21.31 17.54 -14.85
N GLN A 71 22.03 16.86 -15.73
CA GLN A 71 23.39 17.27 -16.15
C GLN A 71 23.42 18.67 -16.75
N SER A 72 22.33 19.11 -17.37
CA SER A 72 22.17 20.48 -17.88
C SER A 72 22.11 21.56 -16.79
N GLY A 73 22.17 21.19 -15.50
CA GLY A 73 21.98 22.10 -14.37
C GLY A 73 20.50 22.41 -14.06
N ARG A 74 19.57 21.99 -14.91
CA ARG A 74 18.12 22.10 -14.65
C ARG A 74 17.70 21.15 -13.55
N ARG A 75 16.52 21.40 -12.99
CA ARG A 75 15.94 20.56 -11.93
C ARG A 75 14.46 20.29 -12.19
N SER A 76 13.95 19.21 -11.65
CA SER A 76 12.53 18.92 -11.55
C SER A 76 12.22 18.55 -10.11
N LEU A 77 11.10 19.01 -9.60
CA LEU A 77 10.58 18.68 -8.29
C LEU A 77 9.13 18.22 -8.45
N ASP A 78 8.83 17.07 -7.90
CA ASP A 78 7.46 16.53 -7.79
C ASP A 78 7.20 16.15 -6.35
N GLY A 79 5.99 16.40 -5.86
CA GLY A 79 5.57 16.02 -4.52
C GLY A 79 4.08 15.75 -4.46
N SER A 80 3.70 14.71 -3.73
CA SER A 80 2.30 14.38 -3.49
C SER A 80 2.05 13.87 -2.09
N ALA A 81 0.85 14.12 -1.59
CA ALA A 81 0.35 13.60 -0.34
C ALA A 81 -1.03 12.98 -0.56
N ASN A 82 -1.28 11.87 0.13
CA ASN A 82 -2.55 11.15 0.08
C ASN A 82 -3.05 10.88 1.50
N VAL A 83 -4.35 10.95 1.68
CA VAL A 83 -5.04 10.50 2.88
C VAL A 83 -6.19 9.60 2.48
N SER A 84 -6.41 8.52 3.21
CA SER A 84 -7.58 7.66 3.04
C SER A 84 -8.12 7.26 4.40
N TRP A 85 -9.44 7.23 4.52
CA TRP A 85 -10.17 6.78 5.68
C TRP A 85 -11.22 5.75 5.28
N PHE A 86 -11.24 4.63 6.00
CA PHE A 86 -12.08 3.48 5.70
C PHE A 86 -13.14 3.25 6.77
N ALA A 87 -14.34 2.91 6.33
CA ALA A 87 -15.45 2.52 7.20
C ALA A 87 -16.08 1.21 6.71
N PRO A 88 -16.21 0.19 7.57
CA PRO A 88 -17.00 -0.99 7.24
C PRO A 88 -18.48 -0.58 7.12
N LEU A 89 -19.16 -0.98 6.05
CA LEU A 89 -20.58 -0.70 5.83
C LEU A 89 -21.41 -1.96 6.04
N ALA A 90 -20.92 -3.11 5.56
CA ALA A 90 -21.54 -4.43 5.74
C ALA A 90 -20.47 -5.52 5.59
N ARG A 91 -20.87 -6.80 5.71
CA ARG A 91 -19.94 -7.95 5.68
C ARG A 91 -18.94 -7.94 4.50
N HIS A 92 -19.41 -7.55 3.32
CA HIS A 92 -18.62 -7.53 2.09
C HIS A 92 -18.40 -6.10 1.54
N TRP A 93 -18.91 -5.08 2.23
CA TRP A 93 -18.89 -3.72 1.74
C TRP A 93 -18.08 -2.80 2.64
N ARG A 94 -17.27 -1.96 2.04
CA ARG A 94 -16.43 -0.98 2.72
C ARG A 94 -16.50 0.36 2.00
N GLY A 95 -16.73 1.42 2.74
CA GLY A 95 -16.60 2.79 2.25
C GLY A 95 -15.19 3.32 2.47
N GLU A 96 -14.69 4.10 1.53
CA GLU A 96 -13.45 4.85 1.64
C GLU A 96 -13.73 6.32 1.29
N LEU A 97 -13.21 7.23 2.09
CA LEU A 97 -13.09 8.65 1.78
C LEU A 97 -11.63 8.99 1.71
N GLY A 98 -11.22 9.64 0.63
CA GLY A 98 -9.85 9.94 0.35
C GLY A 98 -9.61 11.38 -0.06
N GLY A 99 -8.35 11.75 -0.10
CA GLY A 99 -7.90 13.01 -0.64
C GLY A 99 -6.46 12.91 -1.13
N THR A 100 -6.18 13.62 -2.20
CA THR A 100 -4.83 13.71 -2.79
C THR A 100 -4.52 15.16 -3.08
N ALA A 101 -3.32 15.60 -2.75
CA ALA A 101 -2.79 16.89 -3.15
C ALA A 101 -1.36 16.73 -3.64
N GLY A 102 -0.95 17.53 -4.60
CA GLY A 102 0.41 17.50 -5.11
C GLY A 102 0.79 18.76 -5.85
N ALA A 103 2.09 18.89 -6.08
CA ALA A 103 2.66 19.94 -6.89
C ALA A 103 3.90 19.42 -7.62
N SER A 104 4.09 19.88 -8.85
CA SER A 104 5.26 19.58 -9.67
C SER A 104 5.83 20.89 -10.21
N ASP A 105 7.13 21.02 -10.21
CA ASP A 105 7.87 22.14 -10.77
C ASP A 105 8.96 21.62 -11.70
N TYR A 106 8.81 21.92 -12.97
CA TYR A 106 9.80 21.65 -14.01
C TYR A 106 10.51 22.95 -14.34
N ALA A 107 11.67 23.17 -13.75
CA ALA A 107 12.39 24.44 -13.78
C ALA A 107 12.38 25.11 -15.14
N ASN A 108 11.80 26.30 -15.19
CA ASN A 108 11.67 27.16 -16.37
C ASN A 108 10.76 26.62 -17.49
N ILE A 109 9.99 25.55 -17.25
CA ILE A 109 9.05 25.00 -18.23
C ILE A 109 7.62 25.21 -17.73
N ALA A 110 7.26 24.63 -16.59
CA ALA A 110 5.91 24.66 -16.05
C ALA A 110 5.84 24.29 -14.57
N SER A 111 4.88 24.85 -13.86
CA SER A 111 4.52 24.45 -12.50
C SER A 111 3.05 24.01 -12.48
N PHE A 112 2.78 22.93 -11.76
CA PHE A 112 1.45 22.34 -11.62
C PHE A 112 1.12 22.17 -10.14
N SER A 113 -0.15 22.23 -9.82
CA SER A 113 -0.65 21.82 -8.52
C SER A 113 -2.04 21.21 -8.67
N HIS A 114 -2.37 20.27 -7.80
CA HIS A 114 -3.68 19.66 -7.76
C HIS A 114 -4.12 19.35 -6.34
N ALA A 115 -5.43 19.34 -6.15
CA ALA A 115 -6.05 18.83 -4.92
C ALA A 115 -7.38 18.17 -5.29
N GLN A 116 -7.62 16.98 -4.74
CA GLN A 116 -8.77 16.15 -5.04
C GLN A 116 -9.31 15.51 -3.76
N ALA A 117 -10.61 15.28 -3.73
CA ALA A 117 -11.29 14.43 -2.76
C ALA A 117 -11.98 13.29 -3.50
N ASP A 118 -11.93 12.09 -2.97
CA ASP A 118 -12.57 10.91 -3.53
C ASP A 118 -13.43 10.16 -2.52
N ALA A 119 -14.48 9.55 -3.03
CA ALA A 119 -15.29 8.59 -2.31
C ALA A 119 -15.30 7.28 -3.10
N ARG A 120 -15.09 6.16 -2.40
CA ARG A 120 -15.01 4.85 -3.01
C ARG A 120 -15.83 3.84 -2.24
N LEU A 121 -16.52 2.98 -2.97
CA LEU A 121 -17.26 1.86 -2.42
C LEU A 121 -16.62 0.56 -2.89
N HIS A 122 -16.16 -0.24 -1.95
CA HIS A 122 -15.53 -1.53 -2.20
C HIS A 122 -16.49 -2.68 -1.91
N VAL A 123 -16.42 -3.71 -2.74
CA VAL A 123 -16.97 -5.04 -2.48
C VAL A 123 -15.80 -6.03 -2.40
N MET A 124 -15.77 -6.85 -1.37
CA MET A 124 -14.67 -7.79 -1.09
C MET A 124 -15.24 -9.18 -0.83
N ASP A 125 -14.62 -10.18 -1.47
CA ASP A 125 -14.95 -11.60 -1.29
C ASP A 125 -13.64 -12.40 -1.27
N GLY A 126 -13.13 -12.64 -0.05
CA GLY A 126 -11.88 -13.38 0.16
C GLY A 126 -10.67 -12.72 -0.51
N ASP A 127 -10.14 -13.39 -1.52
CA ASP A 127 -8.94 -13.01 -2.26
C ASP A 127 -9.20 -12.11 -3.49
N ARG A 128 -10.42 -11.66 -3.67
CA ARG A 128 -10.84 -10.83 -4.80
C ARG A 128 -11.81 -9.74 -4.36
N GLY A 129 -11.89 -8.71 -5.15
CA GLY A 129 -12.83 -7.63 -4.91
C GLY A 129 -12.91 -6.67 -6.07
N GLY A 130 -13.78 -5.70 -5.90
CA GLY A 130 -13.95 -4.61 -6.85
C GLY A 130 -14.33 -3.33 -6.13
N TRP A 131 -14.32 -2.24 -6.85
CA TRP A 131 -14.71 -0.94 -6.33
C TRP A 131 -15.24 -0.04 -7.43
N ILE A 132 -16.03 0.93 -7.02
CA ILE A 132 -16.41 2.09 -7.81
C ILE A 132 -16.03 3.35 -7.05
N ALA A 133 -15.67 4.41 -7.76
CA ALA A 133 -15.24 5.66 -7.15
C ALA A 133 -15.71 6.88 -7.92
N ALA A 134 -15.88 7.97 -7.19
CA ALA A 134 -16.04 9.30 -7.75
C ALA A 134 -15.03 10.23 -7.06
N THR A 135 -14.38 11.09 -7.87
CA THR A 135 -13.38 12.05 -7.41
C THR A 135 -13.76 13.43 -7.92
N ILE A 136 -13.64 14.42 -7.08
CA ILE A 136 -13.80 15.84 -7.43
C ILE A 136 -12.57 16.62 -6.96
N GLY A 137 -12.20 17.67 -7.70
CA GLY A 137 -11.05 18.47 -7.32
C GLY A 137 -10.75 19.61 -8.27
N ARG A 138 -9.52 20.08 -8.14
CA ARG A 138 -8.98 21.12 -9.00
C ARG A 138 -7.55 20.81 -9.37
N SER A 139 -7.17 21.17 -10.60
CA SER A 139 -5.80 21.13 -11.09
C SER A 139 -5.45 22.49 -11.65
N SER A 140 -4.26 22.97 -11.38
CA SER A 140 -3.75 24.25 -11.87
C SER A 140 -2.56 24.02 -12.79
N PHE A 141 -2.65 24.57 -14.01
CA PHE A 141 -1.58 24.58 -14.98
C PHE A 141 -1.51 25.98 -15.60
N GLY A 142 -0.53 26.76 -15.20
CA GLY A 142 -0.23 28.08 -15.78
C GLY A 142 -1.38 29.12 -15.78
N ALA A 143 -2.47 28.78 -16.44
CA ALA A 143 -3.59 29.67 -16.73
C ALA A 143 -4.71 29.71 -15.67
N GLY A 144 -4.52 29.09 -14.51
CA GLY A 144 -5.49 29.07 -13.41
C GLY A 144 -6.09 27.69 -13.13
N PRO A 145 -6.89 27.57 -12.05
CA PRO A 145 -7.42 26.29 -11.60
C PRO A 145 -8.55 25.80 -12.53
N ARG A 146 -8.45 24.53 -12.94
CA ARG A 146 -9.48 23.81 -13.72
C ARG A 146 -10.19 22.81 -12.82
N PRO A 147 -11.52 22.66 -12.92
CA PRO A 147 -12.23 21.61 -12.21
C PRO A 147 -11.82 20.24 -12.76
N VAL A 148 -11.73 19.28 -11.85
CA VAL A 148 -11.45 17.88 -12.13
C VAL A 148 -12.58 17.05 -11.59
N THR A 149 -13.12 16.14 -12.41
CA THR A 149 -14.06 15.11 -11.99
C THR A 149 -13.58 13.79 -12.58
N VAL A 150 -13.52 12.73 -11.77
CA VAL A 150 -13.17 11.38 -12.24
C VAL A 150 -14.22 10.41 -11.77
N VAL A 151 -14.65 9.53 -12.66
CA VAL A 151 -15.45 8.36 -12.34
C VAL A 151 -14.60 7.15 -12.66
N ALA A 152 -14.50 6.22 -11.72
CA ALA A 152 -13.61 5.09 -11.87
C ALA A 152 -14.23 3.81 -11.30
N MET A 153 -13.80 2.67 -11.83
CA MET A 153 -14.07 1.36 -11.30
C MET A 153 -12.84 0.48 -11.41
N GLY A 154 -12.78 -0.55 -10.60
CA GLY A 154 -11.70 -1.51 -10.70
C GLY A 154 -12.02 -2.81 -10.01
N ALA A 155 -11.15 -3.79 -10.26
CA ALA A 155 -11.18 -5.09 -9.64
C ALA A 155 -9.77 -5.54 -9.31
N TRP A 156 -9.64 -6.37 -8.31
CA TRP A 156 -8.38 -6.92 -7.87
C TRP A 156 -8.51 -8.40 -7.53
N LEU A 157 -7.39 -9.10 -7.67
CA LEU A 157 -7.21 -10.50 -7.30
C LEU A 157 -5.90 -10.63 -6.54
N LEU A 158 -5.98 -11.23 -5.36
CA LEU A 158 -4.82 -11.54 -4.53
C LEU A 158 -4.58 -13.06 -4.54
N ARG A 159 -3.35 -13.47 -4.79
CA ARG A 159 -2.93 -14.89 -4.79
C ARG A 159 -1.58 -14.99 -4.09
N ALA A 160 -1.55 -15.50 -2.86
CA ALA A 160 -0.34 -15.72 -2.06
C ALA A 160 0.73 -14.59 -2.20
N ASP A 161 1.57 -14.71 -3.21
CA ASP A 161 2.68 -13.82 -3.53
C ASP A 161 2.38 -12.84 -4.69
N LYS A 162 1.17 -12.88 -5.26
CA LYS A 162 0.80 -12.10 -6.45
C LYS A 162 -0.45 -11.26 -6.21
N THR A 163 -0.42 -10.03 -6.67
CA THR A 163 -1.59 -9.16 -6.73
C THR A 163 -1.76 -8.70 -8.17
N VAL A 164 -2.96 -8.80 -8.68
CA VAL A 164 -3.34 -8.26 -9.99
C VAL A 164 -4.48 -7.28 -9.77
N PHE A 165 -4.40 -6.15 -10.44
CA PHE A 165 -5.36 -5.09 -10.36
C PHE A 165 -5.70 -4.59 -11.77
N VAL A 166 -6.99 -4.33 -12.04
CA VAL A 166 -7.46 -3.74 -13.29
C VAL A 166 -8.37 -2.56 -12.96
N SER A 167 -8.21 -1.46 -13.64
CA SER A 167 -9.09 -0.30 -13.47
C SER A 167 -9.44 0.36 -14.80
N LEU A 168 -10.62 0.93 -14.83
CA LEU A 168 -11.10 1.83 -15.87
C LEU A 168 -11.48 3.14 -15.18
N ASP A 169 -10.94 4.24 -15.67
CA ASP A 169 -11.33 5.57 -15.20
C ASP A 169 -11.63 6.53 -16.37
N ARG A 170 -12.52 7.46 -16.12
CA ARG A 170 -12.86 8.54 -17.02
C ARG A 170 -12.72 9.86 -16.32
N SER A 171 -11.83 10.69 -16.84
CA SER A 171 -11.44 11.98 -16.28
C SER A 171 -11.97 13.13 -17.12
N PHE A 172 -12.54 14.13 -16.46
CA PHE A 172 -13.05 15.36 -17.00
C PHE A 172 -12.26 16.52 -16.38
N ILE A 173 -11.50 17.26 -17.19
CA ILE A 173 -10.61 18.33 -16.74
C ILE A 173 -10.82 19.55 -17.63
N GLY A 174 -11.64 20.48 -17.21
CA GLY A 174 -12.09 21.56 -18.08
C GLY A 174 -12.73 20.98 -19.34
N ASP A 175 -12.19 21.36 -20.51
CA ASP A 175 -12.68 20.89 -21.83
C ASP A 175 -12.07 19.54 -22.26
N THR A 176 -11.17 18.99 -21.48
CA THR A 176 -10.45 17.75 -21.81
C THR A 176 -11.11 16.57 -21.14
N VAL A 177 -11.40 15.52 -21.92
CA VAL A 177 -11.92 14.25 -21.41
C VAL A 177 -11.03 13.13 -21.92
N TYR A 178 -10.64 12.24 -21.03
CA TYR A 178 -9.93 11.02 -21.41
C TYR A 178 -10.37 9.83 -20.57
N SER A 179 -10.14 8.64 -21.11
CA SER A 179 -10.40 7.37 -20.42
C SER A 179 -9.13 6.55 -20.40
N ASP A 180 -8.81 6.01 -19.24
CA ASP A 180 -7.67 5.12 -19.00
C ASP A 180 -8.17 3.72 -18.67
N LEU A 181 -7.65 2.72 -19.36
CA LEU A 181 -7.71 1.34 -18.94
C LEU A 181 -6.31 0.96 -18.46
N ARG A 182 -6.20 0.51 -17.22
CA ARG A 182 -4.92 0.12 -16.60
C ARG A 182 -5.00 -1.29 -16.02
N SER A 183 -3.91 -2.03 -16.16
CA SER A 183 -3.68 -3.28 -15.44
C SER A 183 -2.35 -3.18 -14.73
N SER A 184 -2.29 -3.60 -13.49
CA SER A 184 -1.05 -3.71 -12.74
C SER A 184 -0.91 -5.10 -12.13
N ALA A 185 0.33 -5.55 -11.99
CA ALA A 185 0.66 -6.78 -11.33
C ALA A 185 1.85 -6.56 -10.40
N ARG A 186 1.79 -7.18 -9.24
CA ARG A 186 2.87 -7.23 -8.27
C ARG A 186 3.14 -8.68 -7.91
N TRP A 187 4.41 -9.06 -7.94
CA TRP A 187 4.88 -10.35 -7.45
C TRP A 187 5.93 -10.13 -6.37
N ARG A 188 5.80 -10.88 -5.27
CA ARG A 188 6.69 -10.79 -4.12
C ARG A 188 7.39 -12.13 -3.88
N GLY A 189 8.67 -12.20 -4.22
CA GLY A 189 9.55 -13.30 -3.84
C GLY A 189 10.25 -13.05 -2.50
N ALA A 190 11.15 -13.95 -2.13
CA ALA A 190 11.87 -13.90 -0.84
C ALA A 190 12.73 -12.63 -0.67
N ARG A 191 13.38 -12.16 -1.74
CA ARG A 191 14.25 -10.98 -1.74
C ARG A 191 13.95 -10.00 -2.88
N ILE A 192 13.06 -10.38 -3.79
CA ILE A 192 12.76 -9.59 -4.98
C ILE A 192 11.29 -9.29 -4.99
N VAL A 193 10.95 -8.03 -5.25
CA VAL A 193 9.59 -7.61 -5.57
C VAL A 193 9.60 -7.09 -7.00
N LEU A 194 8.72 -7.61 -7.84
CA LEU A 194 8.48 -7.14 -9.19
C LEU A 194 7.12 -6.46 -9.24
N GLU A 195 7.08 -5.28 -9.84
CA GLU A 195 5.85 -4.54 -10.05
C GLU A 195 5.80 -4.07 -11.50
N GLY A 196 4.61 -4.09 -12.09
CA GLY A 196 4.42 -3.59 -13.44
C GLY A 196 3.02 -3.02 -13.61
N ILE A 197 2.92 -1.99 -14.44
CA ILE A 197 1.68 -1.36 -14.87
C ILE A 197 1.72 -1.27 -16.38
N VAL A 198 0.61 -1.59 -17.01
CA VAL A 198 0.39 -1.35 -18.44
C VAL A 198 -0.99 -0.75 -18.61
N GLY A 199 -1.11 0.21 -19.50
CA GLY A 199 -2.39 0.86 -19.75
C GLY A 199 -2.48 1.52 -21.12
N THR A 200 -3.67 1.96 -21.42
CA THR A 200 -3.96 2.75 -22.61
C THR A 200 -4.84 3.94 -22.25
N ARG A 201 -4.53 5.09 -22.81
CA ARG A 201 -5.30 6.33 -22.71
C ARG A 201 -5.94 6.68 -24.04
N VAL A 202 -7.23 6.98 -23.98
CA VAL A 202 -8.02 7.46 -25.13
C VAL A 202 -8.56 8.85 -24.81
N TRP A 203 -8.21 9.84 -25.63
CA TRP A 203 -8.69 11.22 -25.51
C TRP A 203 -9.95 11.42 -26.33
N SER A 204 -10.88 12.25 -25.84
CA SER A 204 -12.13 12.53 -26.54
C SER A 204 -11.99 13.49 -27.73
N ARG A 205 -10.94 14.32 -27.73
CA ARG A 205 -10.68 15.31 -28.78
C ARG A 205 -9.20 15.31 -29.14
N GLY A 206 -8.88 14.91 -30.39
CA GLY A 206 -7.59 15.19 -31.03
C GLY A 206 -6.31 14.66 -30.42
N GLY A 207 -6.35 14.14 -29.21
CA GLY A 207 -5.16 13.70 -28.47
C GLY A 207 -4.64 12.31 -28.84
N GLY A 208 -5.35 11.59 -29.70
CA GLY A 208 -4.93 10.25 -30.13
C GLY A 208 -5.11 9.18 -29.07
N ARG A 209 -4.44 8.05 -29.30
CA ARG A 209 -4.39 6.91 -28.38
C ARG A 209 -2.96 6.76 -27.85
N GLY A 210 -2.82 6.62 -26.56
CA GLY A 210 -1.51 6.41 -25.91
C GLY A 210 -1.45 5.09 -25.19
N VAL A 211 -0.40 4.30 -25.43
CA VAL A 211 -0.05 3.15 -24.61
C VAL A 211 1.06 3.57 -23.68
N PHE A 212 0.95 3.20 -22.42
CA PHE A 212 1.96 3.46 -21.42
C PHE A 212 2.23 2.20 -20.59
N GLY A 213 3.36 2.15 -19.94
CA GLY A 213 3.70 1.05 -19.08
C GLY A 213 4.97 1.33 -18.31
N GLU A 214 5.00 0.86 -17.09
CA GLU A 214 6.12 1.00 -16.16
C GLU A 214 6.38 -0.34 -15.49
N GLY A 215 7.64 -0.63 -15.22
CA GLY A 215 8.05 -1.79 -14.48
C GLY A 215 9.14 -1.46 -13.48
N SER A 216 9.14 -2.15 -12.35
CA SER A 216 10.20 -2.03 -11.35
C SER A 216 10.57 -3.38 -10.76
N ALA A 217 11.83 -3.50 -10.38
CA ALA A 217 12.37 -4.59 -9.61
C ALA A 217 13.05 -4.03 -8.36
N THR A 218 12.66 -4.52 -7.19
CA THR A 218 13.28 -4.17 -5.91
C THR A 218 13.99 -5.40 -5.36
N LEU A 219 15.30 -5.34 -5.21
CA LEU A 219 16.13 -6.38 -4.60
C LEU A 219 16.49 -5.95 -3.17
N THR A 220 16.01 -6.69 -2.19
CA THR A 220 16.35 -6.47 -0.78
C THR A 220 17.78 -6.89 -0.49
N LEU A 221 18.63 -5.95 -0.08
CA LEU A 221 20.03 -6.18 0.28
C LEU A 221 20.20 -6.46 1.78
N GLY A 222 19.29 -5.97 2.62
CA GLY A 222 19.33 -6.10 4.07
C GLY A 222 18.07 -5.58 4.74
N ARG A 223 18.13 -5.35 6.06
CA ARG A 223 16.96 -4.90 6.84
C ARG A 223 16.52 -3.47 6.52
N GLN A 224 17.42 -2.64 6.03
CA GLN A 224 17.18 -1.21 5.82
C GLN A 224 17.65 -0.73 4.43
N ALA A 225 18.04 -1.66 3.54
CA ALA A 225 18.56 -1.30 2.23
C ALA A 225 18.00 -2.21 1.13
N ALA A 226 17.67 -1.62 -0.01
CA ALA A 226 17.28 -2.33 -1.22
C ALA A 226 17.83 -1.61 -2.46
N LEU A 227 18.11 -2.37 -3.50
CA LEU A 227 18.36 -1.84 -4.84
C LEU A 227 17.03 -1.79 -5.59
N VAL A 228 16.75 -0.67 -6.22
CA VAL A 228 15.55 -0.46 -7.03
C VAL A 228 15.98 -0.13 -8.45
N VAL A 229 15.43 -0.88 -9.42
CA VAL A 229 15.58 -0.57 -10.83
C VAL A 229 14.18 -0.43 -11.41
N SER A 230 13.93 0.65 -12.13
CA SER A 230 12.64 0.90 -12.77
C SER A 230 12.82 1.49 -14.15
N ALA A 231 11.88 1.20 -15.03
CA ALA A 231 11.81 1.78 -16.35
C ALA A 231 10.37 1.91 -16.78
N GLY A 232 10.06 2.92 -17.60
CA GLY A 232 8.72 3.08 -18.09
C GLY A 232 8.54 4.20 -19.08
N ARG A 233 7.34 4.19 -19.65
CA ARG A 233 6.76 5.29 -20.42
C ARG A 233 5.42 5.63 -19.81
N TYR A 234 5.23 6.92 -19.53
CA TYR A 234 4.00 7.44 -18.95
C TYR A 234 3.40 8.53 -19.86
N PRO A 235 2.07 8.65 -19.90
CA PRO A 235 1.38 9.66 -20.69
C PRO A 235 1.40 10.99 -19.96
N THR A 236 1.13 12.08 -20.69
CA THR A 236 0.80 13.37 -20.07
C THR A 236 -0.39 13.19 -19.14
N ASP A 237 -0.25 13.62 -17.91
CA ASP A 237 -1.35 13.63 -16.93
C ASP A 237 -1.77 15.09 -16.68
N ALA A 238 -2.95 15.43 -17.18
CA ALA A 238 -3.48 16.78 -17.05
C ALA A 238 -3.95 17.12 -15.61
N VAL A 239 -4.06 16.14 -14.73
CA VAL A 239 -4.40 16.35 -13.31
C VAL A 239 -3.17 16.70 -12.50
N SER A 240 -2.16 15.83 -12.50
CA SER A 240 -0.91 16.03 -11.74
C SER A 240 0.08 16.93 -12.47
N GLY A 241 -0.15 17.22 -13.76
CA GLY A 241 0.73 18.01 -14.59
C GLY A 241 1.98 17.26 -15.04
N SER A 242 1.98 15.94 -14.99
CA SER A 242 3.08 15.14 -15.52
C SER A 242 3.16 15.31 -17.05
N ILE A 243 4.33 15.67 -17.55
CA ILE A 243 4.61 15.72 -18.99
C ILE A 243 4.94 14.30 -19.44
N ALA A 244 4.34 13.83 -20.53
CA ALA A 244 4.63 12.50 -21.07
C ALA A 244 6.13 12.30 -21.29
N GLY A 245 6.59 11.08 -21.06
CA GLY A 245 7.99 10.77 -21.22
C GLY A 245 8.31 9.30 -20.97
N ARG A 246 9.59 8.98 -21.08
CA ARG A 246 10.17 7.70 -20.72
C ARG A 246 11.34 7.87 -19.77
N TYR A 247 11.61 6.85 -18.98
CA TYR A 247 12.71 6.88 -18.05
C TYR A 247 13.29 5.49 -17.76
N VAL A 248 14.52 5.49 -17.32
CA VAL A 248 15.16 4.35 -16.67
C VAL A 248 15.83 4.88 -15.41
N THR A 249 15.66 4.22 -14.28
CA THR A 249 16.22 4.63 -12.98
C THR A 249 16.88 3.45 -12.29
N ALA A 250 18.03 3.68 -11.68
CA ALA A 250 18.65 2.78 -10.73
C ALA A 250 18.92 3.54 -9.44
N ALA A 251 18.43 3.02 -8.31
CA ALA A 251 18.51 3.71 -7.03
C ALA A 251 18.75 2.74 -5.86
N VAL A 252 19.33 3.25 -4.80
CA VAL A 252 19.38 2.58 -3.49
C VAL A 252 18.31 3.19 -2.62
N ARG A 253 17.42 2.34 -2.11
CA ARG A 253 16.40 2.70 -1.12
C ARG A 253 16.93 2.41 0.27
N LEU A 254 16.88 3.40 1.14
CA LEU A 254 17.26 3.33 2.56
C LEU A 254 16.03 3.68 3.41
N GLY A 255 15.88 3.03 4.59
CA GLY A 255 14.81 3.35 5.53
C GLY A 255 14.22 2.15 6.23
N THR A 256 13.05 2.31 6.80
CA THR A 256 12.30 1.22 7.43
C THR A 256 11.72 0.31 6.35
N ILE A 257 12.58 -0.49 5.71
CA ILE A 257 12.13 -1.51 4.78
C ILE A 257 11.56 -2.63 5.64
N SER A 258 10.25 -2.76 5.64
CA SER A 258 9.56 -3.90 6.26
C SER A 258 9.85 -5.14 5.42
N VAL A 259 11.04 -5.72 5.62
CA VAL A 259 11.41 -6.99 5.01
C VAL A 259 10.81 -8.09 5.85
N ARG A 260 9.56 -8.44 5.59
CA ARG A 260 9.04 -9.70 6.08
C ARG A 260 9.47 -10.80 5.12
N ARG A 261 10.36 -11.69 5.58
CA ARG A 261 10.56 -12.99 4.94
C ARG A 261 9.19 -13.67 4.84
N PRO A 262 8.76 -14.13 3.65
CA PRO A 262 7.70 -15.13 3.60
C PRO A 262 8.19 -16.29 4.48
N ALA A 263 7.44 -16.63 5.52
CA ALA A 263 7.67 -17.91 6.19
C ALA A 263 7.53 -18.97 5.08
N ALA A 264 8.58 -19.76 4.89
CA ALA A 264 8.49 -20.92 4.02
C ALA A 264 7.25 -21.70 4.43
N PRO A 265 6.39 -22.17 3.51
CA PRO A 265 5.27 -23.02 3.85
C PRO A 265 5.86 -24.27 4.49
N THR A 266 5.81 -24.35 5.81
CA THR A 266 6.10 -25.58 6.53
C THR A 266 4.90 -26.46 6.24
N LEU A 267 5.04 -27.36 5.27
CA LEU A 267 4.19 -28.53 5.14
C LEU A 267 4.35 -29.32 6.43
N SER A 268 3.46 -29.06 7.38
CA SER A 268 3.34 -29.89 8.57
C SER A 268 2.71 -31.22 8.16
N ILE A 269 3.56 -32.14 7.73
CA ILE A 269 3.22 -33.56 7.74
C ILE A 269 2.93 -33.88 9.21
N ILE A 270 1.71 -34.33 9.47
CA ILE A 270 1.27 -34.83 10.77
C ILE A 270 2.13 -36.05 11.09
N THR A 271 3.19 -35.86 11.85
CA THR A 271 3.90 -36.92 12.52
C THR A 271 3.65 -36.79 14.03
N ARG A 272 3.23 -37.90 14.63
CA ARG A 272 2.96 -38.06 16.08
C ARG A 272 4.05 -37.44 16.95
N PRO A 273 3.72 -37.02 18.19
CA PRO A 273 4.66 -36.34 19.06
C PRO A 273 5.73 -37.30 19.58
N SER A 274 6.97 -37.00 19.32
CA SER A 274 8.09 -37.42 20.14
C SER A 274 8.61 -36.22 20.91
N GLU A 275 8.59 -36.35 22.21
CA GLU A 275 9.15 -35.39 23.14
C GLU A 275 10.64 -35.20 22.89
N SER A 276 11.07 -34.00 22.70
CA SER A 276 12.40 -33.57 23.12
C SER A 276 12.44 -32.05 23.28
N HIS A 277 12.75 -31.66 24.49
CA HIS A 277 13.00 -30.32 24.97
C HIS A 277 14.18 -29.69 24.24
N SER A 278 13.96 -28.51 23.69
CA SER A 278 14.99 -27.49 23.63
C SER A 278 14.33 -26.09 23.63
N SER A 279 14.56 -25.45 24.74
CA SER A 279 14.19 -24.07 25.06
C SER A 279 14.91 -23.08 24.14
N THR A 280 14.15 -22.37 23.32
CA THR A 280 14.54 -21.05 22.82
C THR A 280 13.29 -20.17 22.90
N SER A 281 13.33 -19.21 23.80
CA SER A 281 12.27 -18.24 24.06
C SER A 281 12.04 -17.34 22.84
N SER A 282 11.10 -17.71 21.98
CA SER A 282 10.59 -16.83 20.95
C SER A 282 9.30 -16.20 21.44
N THR A 283 9.31 -14.90 21.62
CA THR A 283 8.16 -14.04 21.98
C THR A 283 7.14 -13.94 20.83
N GLU A 284 7.06 -14.93 19.95
CA GLU A 284 6.25 -14.91 18.76
C GLU A 284 4.82 -15.41 19.03
N THR A 285 3.84 -14.56 18.71
CA THR A 285 2.43 -14.88 18.85
C THR A 285 2.00 -15.90 17.79
N ARG A 286 1.49 -17.08 18.21
CA ARG A 286 1.13 -18.18 17.32
C ARG A 286 -0.36 -18.50 17.41
N LEU A 287 -1.02 -18.62 16.25
CA LEU A 287 -2.42 -18.98 16.13
C LEU A 287 -2.59 -20.47 15.82
N GLU A 288 -3.49 -21.12 16.52
CA GLU A 288 -4.00 -22.46 16.22
C GLU A 288 -5.52 -22.39 16.01
N ILE A 289 -6.02 -23.16 15.03
CA ILE A 289 -7.39 -23.12 14.57
C ILE A 289 -7.99 -24.52 14.69
N GLN A 290 -9.12 -24.62 15.36
CA GLN A 290 -9.88 -25.86 15.50
C GLN A 290 -11.31 -25.64 15.03
N ALA A 291 -11.66 -26.20 13.86
CA ALA A 291 -13.05 -26.22 13.40
C ALA A 291 -13.91 -27.09 14.32
N ARG A 292 -15.09 -26.61 14.67
CA ARG A 292 -16.13 -27.32 15.42
C ARG A 292 -17.35 -27.56 14.54
N ARG A 293 -18.42 -28.05 15.12
CA ARG A 293 -19.72 -28.22 14.41
C ARG A 293 -20.36 -26.84 14.20
N ASP A 294 -21.17 -26.70 13.15
CA ASP A 294 -22.04 -25.54 12.87
C ASP A 294 -21.28 -24.22 12.59
N ASP A 295 -20.16 -24.27 11.84
CA ASP A 295 -19.30 -23.13 11.49
C ASP A 295 -18.65 -22.43 12.68
N ASP A 296 -18.73 -23.01 13.88
CA ASP A 296 -18.01 -22.52 15.03
C ASP A 296 -16.53 -22.92 14.96
N VAL A 297 -15.65 -21.94 15.05
CA VAL A 297 -14.21 -22.13 15.04
C VAL A 297 -13.64 -21.67 16.37
N ARG A 298 -12.91 -22.55 17.03
CA ARG A 298 -12.11 -22.17 18.18
C ARG A 298 -10.73 -21.69 17.72
N LEU A 299 -10.45 -20.44 18.00
CA LEU A 299 -9.15 -19.83 17.81
C LEU A 299 -8.39 -19.89 19.12
N THR A 300 -7.17 -20.43 19.09
CA THR A 300 -6.24 -20.42 20.24
C THR A 300 -5.00 -19.65 19.83
N LEU A 301 -4.68 -18.61 20.58
CA LEU A 301 -3.53 -17.75 20.35
C LEU A 301 -2.55 -17.87 21.50
N TYR A 302 -1.33 -18.30 21.21
CA TYR A 302 -0.25 -18.33 22.19
C TYR A 302 0.44 -16.98 22.20
N ALA A 303 0.39 -16.29 23.33
CA ALA A 303 0.96 -14.97 23.54
C ALA A 303 1.59 -14.85 24.93
N PRO A 304 2.78 -15.43 25.12
CA PRO A 304 3.43 -15.45 26.44
C PRO A 304 3.63 -14.05 26.99
N GLY A 305 3.29 -13.86 28.27
CA GLY A 305 3.43 -12.60 28.97
C GLY A 305 2.44 -11.50 28.58
N ALA A 306 1.48 -11.78 27.70
CA ALA A 306 0.45 -10.80 27.35
C ALA A 306 -0.57 -10.63 28.50
N THR A 307 -1.02 -9.40 28.73
CA THR A 307 -2.07 -9.07 29.70
C THR A 307 -3.44 -8.96 29.03
N ALA A 308 -3.48 -8.65 27.73
CA ALA A 308 -4.66 -8.59 26.90
C ALA A 308 -4.33 -9.01 25.46
N VAL A 309 -5.25 -9.73 24.82
CA VAL A 309 -5.10 -10.15 23.42
C VAL A 309 -6.43 -9.95 22.70
N GLU A 310 -6.34 -9.40 21.51
CA GLU A 310 -7.49 -9.15 20.65
C GLU A 310 -7.21 -9.65 19.25
N ILE A 311 -8.25 -10.09 18.55
CA ILE A 311 -8.22 -10.44 17.14
C ILE A 311 -9.12 -9.51 16.35
N SER A 312 -8.81 -9.34 15.07
CA SER A 312 -9.63 -8.63 14.09
C SER A 312 -9.44 -9.32 12.76
N GLY A 313 -10.52 -9.56 12.04
CA GLY A 313 -10.49 -10.27 10.77
C GLY A 313 -11.74 -10.03 9.94
N ASP A 314 -11.77 -10.59 8.74
CA ASP A 314 -12.93 -10.50 7.84
C ASP A 314 -14.20 -11.14 8.45
N PHE A 315 -14.03 -12.16 9.28
CA PHE A 315 -15.10 -12.84 10.03
C PHE A 315 -15.60 -12.05 11.25
N THR A 316 -14.94 -10.96 11.64
CA THR A 316 -15.38 -10.04 12.71
C THR A 316 -15.77 -8.67 12.15
N ASP A 317 -15.93 -8.55 10.83
CA ASP A 317 -16.07 -7.25 10.14
C ASP A 317 -14.95 -6.27 10.50
N TRP A 318 -13.74 -6.79 10.72
CA TRP A 318 -12.56 -6.05 11.17
C TRP A 318 -12.75 -5.32 12.50
N ARG A 319 -13.74 -5.74 13.30
CA ARG A 319 -13.93 -5.23 14.66
C ARG A 319 -13.03 -6.00 15.63
N PRO A 320 -12.36 -5.33 16.57
CA PRO A 320 -11.62 -5.98 17.62
C PRO A 320 -12.51 -6.89 18.47
N VAL A 321 -12.09 -8.14 18.64
CA VAL A 321 -12.72 -9.11 19.52
C VAL A 321 -11.69 -9.52 20.57
N PRO A 322 -11.94 -9.27 21.87
CA PRO A 322 -11.06 -9.69 22.93
C PRO A 322 -11.10 -11.22 23.10
N LEU A 323 -9.94 -11.83 23.35
CA LEU A 323 -9.82 -13.23 23.70
C LEU A 323 -9.83 -13.41 25.20
N SER A 324 -10.36 -14.54 25.65
CA SER A 324 -10.31 -14.94 27.04
C SER A 324 -9.06 -15.79 27.31
N ARG A 325 -8.47 -15.64 28.50
CA ARG A 325 -7.33 -16.46 28.89
C ARG A 325 -7.77 -17.92 29.06
N ASN A 326 -7.00 -18.86 28.54
CA ASN A 326 -7.29 -20.29 28.70
C ASN A 326 -7.01 -20.71 30.15
N PRO A 327 -7.99 -21.26 30.90
CA PRO A 327 -7.75 -21.68 32.30
C PRO A 327 -6.66 -22.71 32.49
N GLY A 328 -6.38 -23.55 31.48
CA GLY A 328 -5.37 -24.60 31.52
C GLY A 328 -3.97 -24.17 31.08
N ASN A 329 -3.83 -22.98 30.50
CA ASN A 329 -2.53 -22.47 30.04
C ASN A 329 -2.55 -20.94 30.02
N ALA A 330 -1.77 -20.33 30.90
CA ALA A 330 -1.71 -18.90 31.13
C ALA A 330 -1.21 -18.10 29.89
N ASP A 331 -0.46 -18.73 28.99
CA ASP A 331 0.08 -18.14 27.78
C ASP A 331 -0.84 -18.31 26.55
N ALA A 332 -1.94 -19.06 26.72
CA ALA A 332 -2.91 -19.31 25.66
C ALA A 332 -4.17 -18.47 25.87
N TRP A 333 -4.63 -17.89 24.78
CA TRP A 333 -5.83 -17.06 24.71
C TRP A 333 -6.81 -17.68 23.72
N VAL A 334 -8.09 -17.72 24.06
CA VAL A 334 -9.09 -18.44 23.27
C VAL A 334 -10.30 -17.55 22.95
N ALA A 335 -10.83 -17.73 21.76
CA ALA A 335 -12.14 -17.27 21.37
C ALA A 335 -12.85 -18.33 20.55
N THR A 336 -14.17 -18.42 20.67
CA THR A 336 -15.01 -19.18 19.73
C THR A 336 -15.76 -18.17 18.88
N VAL A 337 -15.54 -18.22 17.58
CA VAL A 337 -16.10 -17.28 16.62
C VAL A 337 -16.72 -18.07 15.47
N ARG A 338 -17.86 -17.60 14.98
CA ARG A 338 -18.49 -18.19 13.82
C ARG A 338 -17.74 -17.77 12.56
N ILE A 339 -17.06 -18.71 11.91
CA ILE A 339 -16.24 -18.47 10.73
C ILE A 339 -16.69 -19.47 9.65
N PRO A 340 -17.23 -19.00 8.53
CA PRO A 340 -17.60 -19.87 7.41
C PRO A 340 -16.42 -20.67 6.89
N ARG A 341 -16.67 -21.78 6.21
CA ARG A 341 -15.63 -22.54 5.51
C ARG A 341 -14.97 -21.67 4.43
N GLY A 342 -13.66 -21.76 4.28
CA GLY A 342 -12.93 -21.02 3.27
C GLY A 342 -11.69 -20.33 3.80
N MET A 343 -11.19 -19.41 3.00
CA MET A 343 -9.99 -18.61 3.32
C MET A 343 -10.41 -17.35 4.07
N HIS A 344 -9.75 -17.09 5.19
CA HIS A 344 -10.01 -15.94 6.05
C HIS A 344 -8.75 -15.16 6.37
N ARG A 345 -8.93 -13.87 6.69
CA ARG A 345 -7.87 -12.94 7.07
C ARG A 345 -8.01 -12.58 8.54
N ILE A 346 -6.88 -12.52 9.24
CA ILE A 346 -6.84 -12.21 10.67
C ILE A 346 -5.60 -11.37 11.01
N ASN A 347 -5.80 -10.42 11.89
CA ASN A 347 -4.76 -9.74 12.62
C ASN A 347 -4.96 -9.94 14.13
N VAL A 348 -3.86 -9.89 14.86
CA VAL A 348 -3.84 -10.00 16.31
C VAL A 348 -3.14 -8.81 16.93
N ARG A 349 -3.62 -8.38 18.09
CA ARG A 349 -3.03 -7.31 18.88
C ARG A 349 -2.80 -7.78 20.32
N ARG A 350 -1.60 -7.51 20.87
CA ARG A 350 -1.24 -7.76 22.26
C ARG A 350 -1.16 -6.44 23.00
N ASP A 351 -1.72 -6.39 24.21
CA ASP A 351 -1.56 -5.28 25.16
C ASP A 351 -1.81 -3.89 24.56
N GLY A 352 -2.77 -3.78 23.64
CA GLY A 352 -3.05 -2.54 22.92
C GLY A 352 -1.99 -2.11 21.89
N GLY A 353 -0.96 -2.94 21.63
CA GLY A 353 0.12 -2.71 20.68
C GLY A 353 -0.36 -2.70 19.21
N PRO A 354 0.56 -2.79 18.23
CA PRO A 354 0.19 -2.79 16.81
C PRO A 354 -0.52 -4.08 16.40
N TRP A 355 -1.42 -3.98 15.41
CA TRP A 355 -2.00 -5.13 14.76
C TRP A 355 -0.97 -5.84 13.90
N MET A 356 -0.85 -7.16 14.03
CA MET A 356 0.11 -7.98 13.32
C MET A 356 -0.51 -9.29 12.85
N ALA A 357 0.01 -9.84 11.78
CA ALA A 357 -0.32 -11.19 11.34
C ALA A 357 0.21 -12.20 12.37
N PRO A 358 -0.61 -13.08 12.96
CA PRO A 358 -0.14 -14.07 13.92
C PRO A 358 0.73 -15.12 13.24
N GLY A 359 1.73 -15.66 13.95
CA GLY A 359 2.46 -16.85 13.54
C GLY A 359 1.50 -18.04 13.38
N GLY A 360 1.82 -18.97 12.49
CA GLY A 360 0.94 -20.09 12.13
C GLY A 360 -0.08 -19.76 11.03
N THR A 361 -0.12 -18.51 10.54
CA THR A 361 -0.90 -18.11 9.37
C THR A 361 0.01 -17.80 8.18
N THR A 362 -0.51 -17.92 6.97
CA THR A 362 0.17 -17.39 5.78
C THR A 362 0.07 -15.88 5.80
N ARG A 363 1.20 -15.18 5.80
CA ARG A 363 1.22 -13.72 5.80
C ARG A 363 0.97 -13.20 4.38
N SER A 364 0.02 -12.30 4.25
CA SER A 364 -0.28 -11.60 3.00
C SER A 364 -0.18 -10.10 3.22
N ALA A 365 0.29 -9.37 2.22
CA ALA A 365 0.12 -7.93 2.24
C ALA A 365 -1.38 -7.62 2.17
N ASP A 366 -1.84 -6.71 2.99
CA ASP A 366 -3.15 -6.11 2.77
C ASP A 366 -3.06 -5.04 1.67
N ASP A 367 -4.20 -4.62 1.17
CA ASP A 367 -4.29 -3.63 0.07
C ASP A 367 -3.81 -2.23 0.51
N TYR A 368 -3.38 -2.10 1.76
CA TYR A 368 -3.01 -0.85 2.42
C TYR A 368 -1.55 -0.83 2.86
N GLY A 369 -0.74 -1.80 2.40
CA GLY A 369 0.69 -1.90 2.72
C GLY A 369 0.99 -2.46 4.11
N GLY A 370 -0.03 -2.94 4.83
CA GLY A 370 0.10 -3.75 6.04
C GLY A 370 0.26 -5.23 5.72
N GLU A 371 0.33 -6.05 6.75
CA GLU A 371 0.27 -7.50 6.63
C GLU A 371 -0.89 -8.07 7.43
N VAL A 372 -1.52 -9.05 6.84
CA VAL A 372 -2.61 -9.80 7.44
C VAL A 372 -2.29 -11.29 7.40
N GLY A 373 -2.60 -11.99 8.47
CA GLY A 373 -2.52 -13.44 8.51
C GLY A 373 -3.68 -14.05 7.69
N VAL A 374 -3.36 -15.00 6.83
CA VAL A 374 -4.36 -15.76 6.05
C VAL A 374 -4.40 -17.18 6.56
N PHE A 375 -5.59 -17.71 6.82
CA PHE A 375 -5.82 -19.09 7.23
C PHE A 375 -7.03 -19.69 6.52
N ILE A 376 -7.15 -21.02 6.56
CA ILE A 376 -8.25 -21.75 5.93
C ILE A 376 -9.03 -22.48 7.00
N VAL A 377 -10.35 -22.32 6.97
CA VAL A 377 -11.31 -23.17 7.70
C VAL A 377 -11.77 -24.27 6.75
N PRO A 378 -11.51 -25.56 7.07
CA PRO A 378 -11.80 -26.70 6.18
C PRO A 378 -13.31 -26.97 5.99
#